data_4f22cb06fa5cf4220cae2f416d7f9794
#
_entry.id   4f22cb06fa5cf4220cae2f416d7f9794
#
_cell.length_a   1.000
_cell.length_b   1.000
_cell.length_c   1.000
_cell.angle_alpha   90.00
_cell.angle_beta   90.00
_cell.angle_gamma   90.00
#
_symmetry.space_group_name_H-M   'P 1'
#
loop_
_entity.id
_entity.type
_entity.pdbx_description
1 polymer ?
#
loop_
_entity_poly.entity_id
_entity_poly.type
_entity_poly.pdbx_seq_one_letter_code
_entity_poly.pdbx_strand_id
1 'polypeptide(L)'
;MRKHNYFVKLLKKANSFTDSLLKKNLNKLNFLFQRDKILDFTRPKRVFIFIVVIFALVISYLSIPFLYNKNIVITKLENQLSNKFNTNFIFSKDINYSLIPWPNFTFNNVSILEKNQNIANIDRLKIVLSAKNFFSLNNFKVDAVLLDNANFNLNNKNYDFFIKLLDNDFLSSDFEISNSNIFYRNIDNEVLIIKKIHKMKYYYDHKLLKNTLEANNEIFNIPYSFTLQSDVINKKIYSKINLNLLKLQLDK
;
A
#
# COMPACT_ATOMS: atom_id res chain seq x y z
N MET A 1 -38.25 7.78 -0.79
CA MET A 1 -38.50 8.65 0.40
C MET A 1 -38.21 8.04 1.77
N ARG A 2 -38.00 6.71 1.94
CA ARG A 2 -37.78 6.08 3.28
C ARG A 2 -36.34 6.20 3.83
N LYS A 3 -35.31 6.37 3.02
CA LYS A 3 -33.90 6.46 3.50
C LYS A 3 -33.53 7.78 4.19
N HIS A 4 -34.21 8.87 3.85
CA HIS A 4 -33.95 10.19 4.46
C HIS A 4 -34.37 10.25 5.93
N ASN A 5 -35.43 9.53 6.31
CA ASN A 5 -35.90 9.47 7.69
C ASN A 5 -34.98 8.67 8.65
N TYR A 6 -34.19 7.73 8.13
CA TYR A 6 -33.26 6.92 8.94
C TYR A 6 -32.04 7.75 9.36
N PHE A 7 -31.49 8.52 8.43
CA PHE A 7 -30.33 9.39 8.68
C PHE A 7 -30.68 10.51 9.68
N VAL A 8 -31.85 11.11 9.55
CA VAL A 8 -32.34 12.12 10.50
C VAL A 8 -32.60 11.52 11.89
N LYS A 9 -33.08 10.28 12.00
CA LYS A 9 -33.24 9.56 13.28
C LYS A 9 -31.90 9.22 13.91
N LEU A 10 -30.90 8.83 13.12
CA LEU A 10 -29.54 8.54 13.58
C LEU A 10 -28.84 9.82 14.08
N LEU A 11 -28.98 10.93 13.36
CA LEU A 11 -28.49 12.24 13.79
C LEU A 11 -29.17 12.74 15.08
N LYS A 12 -30.49 12.53 15.24
CA LYS A 12 -31.19 12.85 16.48
C LYS A 12 -30.71 11.98 17.66
N LYS A 13 -30.44 10.70 17.44
CA LYS A 13 -29.95 9.77 18.46
C LYS A 13 -28.48 10.08 18.84
N ALA A 14 -27.64 10.42 17.86
CA ALA A 14 -26.28 10.87 18.09
C ALA A 14 -26.26 12.21 18.86
N ASN A 15 -27.14 13.14 18.51
CA ASN A 15 -27.26 14.43 19.21
C ASN A 15 -27.75 14.28 20.67
N SER A 16 -28.68 13.35 20.95
CA SER A 16 -29.13 13.07 22.32
C SER A 16 -28.06 12.34 23.16
N PHE A 17 -27.24 11.50 22.53
CA PHE A 17 -26.13 10.82 23.19
C PHE A 17 -25.00 11.78 23.53
N THR A 18 -24.64 12.70 22.60
CA THR A 18 -23.65 13.76 22.86
C THR A 18 -24.11 14.75 23.91
N ASP A 19 -25.41 15.14 23.92
CA ASP A 19 -25.97 15.99 24.97
C ASP A 19 -25.91 15.34 26.36
N SER A 20 -26.11 14.02 26.45
CA SER A 20 -26.03 13.27 27.71
C SER A 20 -24.57 13.12 28.22
N LEU A 21 -23.62 12.86 27.32
CA LEU A 21 -22.18 12.77 27.65
C LEU A 21 -21.60 14.13 28.01
N LEU A 22 -21.98 15.18 27.31
CA LEU A 22 -21.54 16.56 27.62
C LEU A 22 -22.09 17.02 28.97
N LYS A 23 -23.38 16.79 29.28
CA LYS A 23 -23.96 17.13 30.60
C LYS A 23 -23.30 16.41 31.75
N LYS A 24 -22.88 15.14 31.57
CA LYS A 24 -22.27 14.33 32.64
C LYS A 24 -20.79 14.70 32.91
N ASN A 25 -20.05 15.14 31.90
CA ASN A 25 -18.63 15.47 32.01
C ASN A 25 -18.34 16.98 32.17
N LEU A 26 -19.25 17.87 31.74
CA LEU A 26 -19.08 19.33 31.88
C LEU A 26 -19.14 19.80 33.35
N ASN A 27 -19.75 19.05 34.26
CA ASN A 27 -19.71 19.38 35.69
C ASN A 27 -18.28 19.28 36.31
N LYS A 28 -17.34 18.61 35.63
CA LYS A 28 -15.91 18.52 36.04
C LYS A 28 -15.00 19.54 35.33
N LEU A 29 -15.45 20.11 34.20
CA LEU A 29 -14.66 21.05 33.37
C LEU A 29 -15.11 22.52 33.54
N ASN A 30 -15.95 22.83 34.53
CA ASN A 30 -16.50 24.16 34.82
C ASN A 30 -15.43 25.23 35.12
N PHE A 31 -14.16 24.88 35.22
CA PHE A 31 -13.09 25.81 35.52
C PHE A 31 -12.38 26.40 34.29
N LEU A 32 -12.52 25.81 33.10
CA LEU A 32 -11.75 26.23 31.91
C LEU A 32 -12.56 26.98 30.85
N PHE A 33 -13.87 26.97 30.92
CA PHE A 33 -14.70 27.68 29.92
C PHE A 33 -15.80 28.48 30.60
N GLN A 34 -15.82 29.77 30.39
CA GLN A 34 -16.96 30.64 30.78
C GLN A 34 -18.24 30.08 30.15
N ARG A 35 -19.08 29.52 31.02
CA ARG A 35 -20.26 28.70 30.70
C ARG A 35 -21.27 29.41 29.81
N ASP A 36 -21.38 30.73 29.85
CA ASP A 36 -22.45 31.47 29.23
C ASP A 36 -22.22 31.79 27.73
N LYS A 37 -20.96 31.72 27.25
CA LYS A 37 -20.66 31.92 25.84
C LYS A 37 -20.66 30.67 24.97
N ILE A 38 -20.62 29.48 25.58
CA ILE A 38 -20.55 28.17 24.85
C ILE A 38 -21.96 27.61 24.63
N LEU A 39 -22.94 28.00 25.48
CA LEU A 39 -24.29 27.43 25.46
C LEU A 39 -25.19 28.00 24.35
N ASP A 40 -24.82 29.11 23.74
CA ASP A 40 -25.53 29.71 22.60
C ASP A 40 -25.14 29.14 21.22
N PHE A 41 -24.41 28.04 21.20
CA PHE A 41 -24.11 27.34 19.96
C PHE A 41 -25.39 26.78 19.34
N THR A 42 -25.82 27.35 18.22
CA THR A 42 -26.86 26.78 17.37
C THR A 42 -26.54 25.30 17.04
N ARG A 43 -27.55 24.42 16.99
CA ARG A 43 -27.39 22.97 16.75
C ARG A 43 -26.39 22.58 15.64
N PRO A 44 -26.32 23.29 14.46
CA PRO A 44 -25.34 22.99 13.43
C PRO A 44 -23.88 23.25 13.86
N LYS A 45 -23.62 24.25 14.71
CA LYS A 45 -22.26 24.53 15.21
C LYS A 45 -21.72 23.45 16.14
N ARG A 46 -22.57 22.81 16.95
CA ARG A 46 -22.16 21.69 17.82
C ARG A 46 -21.77 20.45 17.02
N VAL A 47 -22.55 20.15 15.96
CA VAL A 47 -22.22 19.06 15.04
C VAL A 47 -20.90 19.33 14.32
N PHE A 48 -20.67 20.58 13.89
CA PHE A 48 -19.41 20.96 13.26
C PHE A 48 -18.22 20.80 14.21
N ILE A 49 -18.31 21.27 15.45
CA ILE A 49 -17.24 21.09 16.46
C ILE A 49 -16.98 19.61 16.72
N PHE A 50 -18.01 18.78 16.82
CA PHE A 50 -17.85 17.33 17.01
C PHE A 50 -17.10 16.69 15.83
N ILE A 51 -17.44 17.06 14.60
CA ILE A 51 -16.74 16.59 13.40
C ILE A 51 -15.26 17.01 13.43
N VAL A 52 -14.97 18.26 13.78
CA VAL A 52 -13.58 18.77 13.88
C VAL A 52 -12.79 18.02 14.94
N VAL A 53 -13.39 17.72 16.10
CA VAL A 53 -12.73 16.95 17.16
C VAL A 53 -12.44 15.52 16.71
N ILE A 54 -13.40 14.84 16.07
CA ILE A 54 -13.17 13.50 15.52
C ILE A 54 -12.06 13.53 14.47
N PHE A 55 -12.08 14.50 13.56
CA PHE A 55 -11.07 14.65 12.52
C PHE A 55 -9.67 14.87 13.13
N ALA A 56 -9.55 15.71 14.17
CA ALA A 56 -8.31 15.92 14.89
C ALA A 56 -7.81 14.64 15.57
N LEU A 57 -8.70 13.85 16.18
CA LEU A 57 -8.35 12.55 16.79
C LEU A 57 -7.87 11.55 15.73
N VAL A 58 -8.52 11.49 14.57
CA VAL A 58 -8.10 10.62 13.47
C VAL A 58 -6.73 11.03 12.95
N ILE A 59 -6.48 12.32 12.72
CA ILE A 59 -5.15 12.81 12.29
C ILE A 59 -4.10 12.50 13.34
N SER A 60 -4.38 12.75 14.63
CA SER A 60 -3.45 12.42 15.72
C SER A 60 -3.09 10.93 15.74
N TYR A 61 -4.08 10.06 15.58
CA TYR A 61 -3.86 8.62 15.50
C TYR A 61 -3.00 8.23 14.29
N LEU A 62 -3.31 8.75 13.11
CA LEU A 62 -2.55 8.48 11.89
C LEU A 62 -1.13 9.07 11.94
N SER A 63 -0.88 10.06 12.80
CA SER A 63 0.44 10.67 12.98
C SER A 63 1.36 9.89 13.93
N ILE A 64 0.87 8.88 14.64
CA ILE A 64 1.68 8.08 15.58
C ILE A 64 2.98 7.55 14.95
N PRO A 65 3.02 7.04 13.70
CA PRO A 65 4.25 6.55 13.09
C PRO A 65 5.38 7.58 12.93
N PHE A 66 5.08 8.88 12.96
CA PHE A 66 6.13 9.92 13.00
C PHE A 66 7.02 9.85 14.25
N LEU A 67 6.46 9.33 15.35
CA LEU A 67 7.14 9.27 16.65
C LEU A 67 8.04 8.03 16.79
N TYR A 68 8.01 7.12 15.84
CA TYR A 68 8.79 5.90 15.91
C TYR A 68 10.27 6.10 15.60
N ASN A 69 11.10 5.31 16.26
CA ASN A 69 12.52 5.27 15.95
C ASN A 69 12.73 4.72 14.53
N LYS A 70 13.31 5.54 13.65
CA LYS A 70 13.52 5.23 12.24
C LYS A 70 14.28 3.92 12.03
N ASN A 71 15.34 3.66 12.78
CA ASN A 71 16.15 2.44 12.63
C ASN A 71 15.33 1.18 12.96
N ILE A 72 14.48 1.24 13.99
CA ILE A 72 13.63 0.11 14.35
C ILE A 72 12.58 -0.14 13.27
N VAL A 73 11.99 0.92 12.69
CA VAL A 73 11.04 0.81 11.59
C VAL A 73 11.70 0.19 10.37
N ILE A 74 12.90 0.65 9.98
CA ILE A 74 13.68 0.12 8.86
C ILE A 74 13.87 -1.38 9.03
N THR A 75 14.52 -1.81 10.12
CA THR A 75 14.82 -3.23 10.36
C THR A 75 13.56 -4.11 10.35
N LYS A 76 12.45 -3.61 10.91
CA LYS A 76 11.18 -4.36 10.89
C LYS A 76 10.60 -4.51 9.51
N LEU A 77 10.55 -3.43 8.73
CA LEU A 77 10.01 -3.48 7.38
C LEU A 77 10.90 -4.30 6.45
N GLU A 78 12.24 -4.21 6.58
CA GLU A 78 13.18 -5.08 5.87
C GLU A 78 12.88 -6.55 6.16
N ASN A 79 12.80 -6.93 7.43
CA ASN A 79 12.52 -8.31 7.84
C ASN A 79 11.13 -8.78 7.38
N GLN A 80 10.12 -7.92 7.49
CA GLN A 80 8.76 -8.25 7.08
C GLN A 80 8.66 -8.48 5.56
N LEU A 81 9.26 -7.61 4.74
CA LEU A 81 9.27 -7.76 3.30
C LEU A 81 10.14 -8.93 2.86
N SER A 82 11.32 -9.09 3.46
CA SER A 82 12.22 -10.20 3.14
C SER A 82 11.58 -11.55 3.43
N ASN A 83 10.90 -11.69 4.56
CA ASN A 83 10.16 -12.91 4.91
C ASN A 83 8.96 -13.13 3.98
N LYS A 84 8.23 -12.06 3.65
CA LYS A 84 7.04 -12.16 2.82
C LYS A 84 7.37 -12.55 1.38
N PHE A 85 8.40 -11.93 0.80
CA PHE A 85 8.75 -12.13 -0.62
C PHE A 85 9.92 -13.10 -0.83
N ASN A 86 10.43 -13.70 0.24
CA ASN A 86 11.58 -14.61 0.22
C ASN A 86 12.78 -14.01 -0.55
N THR A 87 13.00 -12.72 -0.37
CA THR A 87 14.02 -11.89 -1.03
C THR A 87 14.57 -10.88 -0.03
N ASN A 88 15.85 -10.59 -0.03
CA ASN A 88 16.43 -9.64 0.91
C ASN A 88 16.29 -8.20 0.39
N PHE A 89 15.50 -7.40 1.11
CA PHE A 89 15.40 -5.96 0.90
C PHE A 89 16.44 -5.26 1.78
N ILE A 90 17.23 -4.36 1.19
CA ILE A 90 18.16 -3.50 1.91
C ILE A 90 17.69 -2.06 1.72
N PHE A 91 17.29 -1.43 2.81
CA PHE A 91 16.79 -0.06 2.79
C PHE A 91 17.94 0.93 3.09
N SER A 92 17.82 2.10 2.50
CA SER A 92 18.64 3.23 2.94
C SER A 92 18.16 3.72 4.32
N LYS A 93 19.01 4.49 5.00
CA LYS A 93 18.63 5.14 6.26
C LYS A 93 17.68 6.34 6.06
N ASP A 94 17.45 6.73 4.80
CA ASP A 94 16.55 7.83 4.45
C ASP A 94 15.12 7.31 4.34
N ILE A 95 14.39 7.49 5.43
CA ILE A 95 12.99 7.11 5.58
C ILE A 95 12.13 8.34 5.81
N ASN A 96 11.07 8.48 5.03
CA ASN A 96 10.07 9.52 5.17
C ASN A 96 8.69 8.90 5.41
N TYR A 97 7.95 9.44 6.38
CA TYR A 97 6.57 9.07 6.62
C TYR A 97 5.62 10.12 6.03
N SER A 98 4.54 9.68 5.39
CA SER A 98 3.48 10.55 4.85
C SER A 98 2.10 9.97 5.17
N LEU A 99 1.13 10.86 5.44
CA LEU A 99 -0.28 10.52 5.66
C LEU A 99 -1.10 10.45 4.37
N ILE A 100 -0.67 11.18 3.34
CA ILE A 100 -1.47 11.43 2.12
C ILE A 100 -0.83 10.71 0.93
N PRO A 101 -1.64 10.03 0.09
CA PRO A 101 -3.09 9.80 0.18
C PRO A 101 -3.48 8.73 1.22
N TRP A 102 -2.53 7.87 1.60
CA TRP A 102 -2.65 6.83 2.64
C TRP A 102 -1.39 6.82 3.50
N PRO A 103 -1.47 6.44 4.77
CA PRO A 103 -0.30 6.32 5.64
C PRO A 103 0.76 5.43 4.98
N ASN A 104 1.96 5.97 4.78
CA ASN A 104 3.03 5.24 4.11
C ASN A 104 4.42 5.65 4.60
N PHE A 105 5.36 4.71 4.50
CA PHE A 105 6.79 4.98 4.54
C PHE A 105 7.36 4.97 3.12
N THR A 106 8.18 5.97 2.82
CA THR A 106 8.92 6.06 1.56
C THR A 106 10.41 5.97 1.85
N PHE A 107 11.09 5.10 1.12
CA PHE A 107 12.53 4.88 1.15
C PHE A 107 13.12 5.21 -0.21
N ASN A 108 14.25 5.89 -0.23
CA ASN A 108 15.02 6.14 -1.44
C ASN A 108 16.22 5.19 -1.50
N ASN A 109 16.66 4.82 -2.72
CA ASN A 109 17.83 3.98 -2.95
C ASN A 109 17.79 2.64 -2.20
N VAL A 110 16.79 1.81 -2.55
CA VAL A 110 16.61 0.47 -2.01
C VAL A 110 17.21 -0.55 -2.97
N SER A 111 17.88 -1.58 -2.43
CA SER A 111 18.36 -2.71 -3.21
C SER A 111 17.62 -4.00 -2.86
N ILE A 112 17.41 -4.86 -3.85
CA ILE A 112 16.90 -6.21 -3.66
C ILE A 112 18.02 -7.20 -3.95
N LEU A 113 18.28 -8.08 -3.00
CA LEU A 113 19.27 -9.14 -3.15
C LEU A 113 18.58 -10.50 -3.20
N GLU A 114 18.99 -11.33 -4.16
CA GLU A 114 18.68 -12.76 -4.19
C GLU A 114 19.97 -13.54 -4.12
N LYS A 115 20.12 -14.44 -3.14
CA LYS A 115 21.34 -15.24 -2.92
C LYS A 115 22.64 -14.40 -2.91
N ASN A 116 22.59 -13.23 -2.23
CA ASN A 116 23.66 -12.24 -2.15
C ASN A 116 24.05 -11.56 -3.49
N GLN A 117 23.26 -11.72 -4.53
CA GLN A 117 23.43 -10.99 -5.78
C GLN A 117 22.41 -9.85 -5.83
N ASN A 118 22.86 -8.65 -6.20
CA ASN A 118 21.98 -7.51 -6.41
C ASN A 118 21.18 -7.72 -7.70
N ILE A 119 19.87 -7.96 -7.55
CA ILE A 119 18.95 -8.18 -8.66
C ILE A 119 18.16 -6.94 -9.03
N ALA A 120 18.03 -5.96 -8.11
CA ALA A 120 17.35 -4.70 -8.43
C ALA A 120 17.88 -3.55 -7.59
N ASN A 121 17.96 -2.38 -8.23
CA ASN A 121 18.12 -1.08 -7.57
C ASN A 121 16.85 -0.28 -7.81
N ILE A 122 16.29 0.28 -6.75
CA ILE A 122 14.99 0.97 -6.74
C ILE A 122 15.22 2.39 -6.24
N ASP A 123 14.89 3.38 -7.03
CA ASP A 123 15.06 4.77 -6.61
C ASP A 123 14.08 5.12 -5.49
N ARG A 124 12.83 4.63 -5.59
CA ARG A 124 11.80 4.91 -4.59
C ARG A 124 10.95 3.67 -4.29
N LEU A 125 10.98 3.25 -3.03
CA LEU A 125 10.10 2.24 -2.47
C LEU A 125 9.10 2.90 -1.54
N LYS A 126 7.80 2.70 -1.77
CA LYS A 126 6.74 3.15 -0.90
C LYS A 126 6.02 1.95 -0.29
N ILE A 127 5.91 1.94 1.04
CA ILE A 127 5.20 0.92 1.82
C ILE A 127 3.96 1.54 2.41
N VAL A 128 2.79 1.19 1.88
CA VAL A 128 1.49 1.65 2.38
C VAL A 128 1.09 0.80 3.58
N LEU A 129 0.72 1.48 4.65
CA LEU A 129 0.37 0.86 5.91
C LEU A 129 -1.15 0.77 6.07
N SER A 130 -1.61 -0.33 6.63
CA SER A 130 -2.97 -0.41 7.15
C SER A 130 -3.13 0.54 8.33
N ALA A 131 -4.21 1.31 8.35
CA ALA A 131 -4.53 2.20 9.47
C ALA A 131 -4.87 1.44 10.78
N LYS A 132 -4.75 0.13 10.78
CA LYS A 132 -4.99 -0.72 11.95
C LYS A 132 -3.73 -0.82 12.81
N ASN A 133 -3.90 -0.69 14.14
CA ASN A 133 -2.86 -0.98 15.14
C ASN A 133 -1.61 -0.08 15.11
N PHE A 134 -1.75 1.21 14.80
CA PHE A 134 -0.63 2.16 14.84
C PHE A 134 -0.02 2.38 16.24
N PHE A 135 -0.68 1.96 17.31
CA PHE A 135 -0.08 2.01 18.66
C PHE A 135 1.00 0.98 18.89
N SER A 136 1.12 -0.05 18.05
CA SER A 136 2.10 -1.10 18.21
C SER A 136 2.98 -1.24 16.97
N LEU A 137 4.25 -0.89 17.12
CA LEU A 137 5.26 -1.07 16.08
C LEU A 137 5.38 -2.54 15.64
N ASN A 138 5.05 -3.48 16.55
CA ASN A 138 5.13 -4.92 16.29
C ASN A 138 4.04 -5.42 15.34
N ASN A 139 2.94 -4.67 15.21
CA ASN A 139 1.73 -5.10 14.50
C ASN A 139 1.47 -4.28 13.23
N PHE A 140 2.49 -3.64 12.66
CA PHE A 140 2.34 -2.97 11.36
C PHE A 140 1.90 -3.98 10.31
N LYS A 141 0.77 -3.70 9.70
CA LYS A 141 0.30 -4.43 8.54
C LYS A 141 0.57 -3.60 7.29
N VAL A 142 1.23 -4.23 6.32
CA VAL A 142 1.49 -3.62 5.01
C VAL A 142 0.31 -3.93 4.10
N ASP A 143 -0.34 -2.91 3.56
CA ASP A 143 -1.44 -3.04 2.62
C ASP A 143 -0.96 -3.01 1.16
N ALA A 144 0.12 -2.29 0.85
CA ALA A 144 0.73 -2.33 -0.46
C ALA A 144 2.23 -1.97 -0.42
N VAL A 145 2.98 -2.54 -1.36
CA VAL A 145 4.40 -2.25 -1.62
C VAL A 145 4.50 -1.74 -3.06
N LEU A 146 4.99 -0.51 -3.24
CA LEU A 146 5.11 0.13 -4.54
C LEU A 146 6.58 0.45 -4.83
N LEU A 147 7.10 -0.09 -5.91
CA LEU A 147 8.42 0.19 -6.44
C LEU A 147 8.28 1.15 -7.62
N ASP A 148 9.01 2.23 -7.58
CA ASP A 148 9.03 3.21 -8.65
C ASP A 148 10.45 3.49 -9.10
N ASN A 149 10.65 3.52 -10.43
CA ASN A 149 11.95 3.69 -11.07
C ASN A 149 12.97 2.63 -10.62
N ALA A 150 12.61 1.34 -10.76
CA ALA A 150 13.47 0.22 -10.42
C ALA A 150 14.21 -0.31 -11.67
N ASN A 151 15.46 -0.65 -11.49
CA ASN A 151 16.30 -1.29 -12.50
C ASN A 151 16.62 -2.72 -12.06
N PHE A 152 15.98 -3.70 -12.71
CA PHE A 152 16.17 -5.12 -12.44
C PHE A 152 17.25 -5.70 -13.36
N ASN A 153 18.24 -6.37 -12.79
CA ASN A 153 19.27 -7.08 -13.53
C ASN A 153 19.00 -8.60 -13.45
N LEU A 154 18.44 -9.15 -14.51
CA LEU A 154 18.14 -10.58 -14.60
C LEU A 154 19.12 -11.31 -15.50
N ASN A 155 19.39 -12.56 -15.17
CA ASN A 155 20.23 -13.48 -15.93
C ASN A 155 19.66 -14.89 -15.87
N ASN A 156 20.35 -15.87 -16.42
CA ASN A 156 19.91 -17.26 -16.45
C ASN A 156 19.77 -17.92 -15.07
N LYS A 157 20.22 -17.28 -13.98
CA LYS A 157 20.14 -17.82 -12.60
C LYS A 157 18.96 -17.26 -11.82
N ASN A 158 18.42 -16.10 -12.23
CA ASN A 158 17.38 -15.36 -11.51
C ASN A 158 16.23 -14.87 -12.42
N TYR A 159 16.14 -15.37 -13.67
CA TYR A 159 15.12 -14.94 -14.64
C TYR A 159 13.68 -15.22 -14.18
N ASP A 160 13.51 -16.18 -13.29
CA ASP A 160 12.22 -16.61 -12.74
C ASP A 160 11.77 -15.76 -11.53
N PHE A 161 12.51 -14.72 -11.16
CA PHE A 161 12.21 -13.85 -10.02
C PHE A 161 10.75 -13.36 -10.01
N PHE A 162 10.28 -12.81 -11.13
CA PHE A 162 8.90 -12.31 -11.22
C PHE A 162 7.84 -13.42 -11.15
N ILE A 163 8.18 -14.63 -11.60
CA ILE A 163 7.27 -15.79 -11.53
C ILE A 163 7.20 -16.28 -10.08
N LYS A 164 8.33 -16.34 -9.39
CA LYS A 164 8.37 -16.70 -7.96
C LYS A 164 7.58 -15.75 -7.08
N LEU A 165 7.47 -14.46 -7.46
CA LEU A 165 6.62 -13.54 -6.74
C LEU A 165 5.14 -13.97 -6.73
N LEU A 166 4.66 -14.71 -7.73
CA LEU A 166 3.27 -15.21 -7.77
C LEU A 166 2.98 -16.30 -6.73
N ASP A 167 4.00 -16.96 -6.21
CA ASP A 167 3.84 -17.97 -5.15
C ASP A 167 3.58 -17.33 -3.78
N ASN A 168 3.72 -15.99 -3.69
CA ASN A 168 3.43 -15.25 -2.47
C ASN A 168 1.92 -15.06 -2.27
N ASP A 169 1.53 -14.89 -1.01
CA ASP A 169 0.16 -14.55 -0.64
C ASP A 169 -0.09 -13.04 -0.79
N PHE A 170 -0.93 -12.67 -1.76
CA PHE A 170 -1.37 -11.31 -1.99
C PHE A 170 -2.74 -10.99 -1.38
N LEU A 171 -3.37 -11.89 -0.63
CA LEU A 171 -4.65 -11.67 0.05
C LEU A 171 -4.67 -10.42 0.94
N SER A 172 -3.53 -10.10 1.52
CA SER A 172 -3.43 -9.02 2.52
C SER A 172 -2.71 -7.78 2.03
N SER A 173 -2.02 -7.83 0.89
CA SER A 173 -1.27 -6.68 0.38
C SER A 173 -0.93 -6.83 -1.09
N ASP A 174 -1.05 -5.73 -1.80
CA ASP A 174 -0.65 -5.62 -3.21
C ASP A 174 0.87 -5.34 -3.34
N PHE A 175 1.42 -5.72 -4.51
CA PHE A 175 2.79 -5.37 -4.88
C PHE A 175 2.76 -4.74 -6.28
N GLU A 176 3.28 -3.53 -6.41
CA GLU A 176 3.24 -2.77 -7.67
C GLU A 176 4.64 -2.29 -8.05
N ILE A 177 4.95 -2.38 -9.35
CA ILE A 177 6.17 -1.86 -9.96
C ILE A 177 5.76 -0.88 -11.05
N SER A 178 6.33 0.33 -11.05
CA SER A 178 6.04 1.36 -12.04
C SER A 178 7.32 1.99 -12.58
N ASN A 179 7.27 2.53 -13.82
CA ASN A 179 8.34 3.29 -14.47
C ASN A 179 9.72 2.61 -14.41
N SER A 180 9.76 1.28 -14.58
CA SER A 180 10.92 0.46 -14.26
C SER A 180 11.47 -0.26 -15.49
N ASN A 181 12.70 -0.76 -15.39
CA ASN A 181 13.34 -1.48 -16.48
C ASN A 181 13.83 -2.86 -16.00
N ILE A 182 13.77 -3.84 -16.90
CA ILE A 182 14.44 -5.12 -16.74
C ILE A 182 15.55 -5.20 -17.78
N PHE A 183 16.77 -5.36 -17.29
CA PHE A 183 17.97 -5.62 -18.09
C PHE A 183 18.23 -7.12 -18.03
N TYR A 184 17.96 -7.83 -19.12
CA TYR A 184 18.32 -9.24 -19.22
C TYR A 184 19.75 -9.38 -19.73
N ARG A 185 20.60 -10.07 -18.98
CA ARG A 185 22.05 -10.15 -19.22
C ARG A 185 22.48 -11.58 -19.53
N ASN A 186 23.51 -11.70 -20.39
CA ASN A 186 24.20 -12.97 -20.63
C ASN A 186 25.16 -13.32 -19.48
N ILE A 187 25.92 -14.41 -19.67
CA ILE A 187 26.92 -14.89 -18.70
C ILE A 187 28.05 -13.85 -18.53
N ASP A 188 28.40 -13.13 -19.59
CA ASP A 188 29.46 -12.11 -19.63
C ASP A 188 28.95 -10.75 -19.11
N ASN A 189 27.75 -10.71 -18.54
CA ASN A 189 27.09 -9.53 -17.97
C ASN A 189 26.71 -8.43 -18.99
N GLU A 190 26.71 -8.76 -20.29
CA GLU A 190 26.25 -7.88 -21.35
C GLU A 190 24.72 -7.86 -21.40
N VAL A 191 24.15 -6.68 -21.68
CA VAL A 191 22.71 -6.52 -21.80
C VAL A 191 22.24 -7.04 -23.17
N LEU A 192 21.46 -8.10 -23.15
CA LEU A 192 20.86 -8.69 -24.35
C LEU A 192 19.53 -8.03 -24.72
N ILE A 193 18.70 -7.78 -23.72
CA ILE A 193 17.35 -7.23 -23.91
C ILE A 193 17.06 -6.25 -22.78
N ILE A 194 16.41 -5.15 -23.14
CA ILE A 194 15.82 -4.20 -22.18
C ILE A 194 14.31 -4.27 -22.35
N LYS A 195 13.63 -4.59 -21.25
CA LYS A 195 12.19 -4.56 -21.15
C LYS A 195 11.76 -3.44 -20.22
N LYS A 196 10.93 -2.53 -20.70
CA LYS A 196 10.38 -1.45 -19.91
C LYS A 196 9.08 -1.90 -19.25
N ILE A 197 8.93 -1.61 -17.98
CA ILE A 197 7.71 -1.82 -17.21
C ILE A 197 7.06 -0.44 -17.00
N HIS A 198 5.95 -0.17 -17.66
CA HIS A 198 5.18 1.04 -17.39
C HIS A 198 4.42 0.89 -16.09
N LYS A 199 3.75 -0.26 -15.92
CA LYS A 199 3.06 -0.63 -14.69
C LYS A 199 2.93 -2.14 -14.61
N MET A 200 3.23 -2.72 -13.45
CA MET A 200 3.07 -4.13 -13.15
C MET A 200 2.48 -4.25 -11.75
N LYS A 201 1.41 -5.01 -11.60
CA LYS A 201 0.72 -5.17 -10.33
C LYS A 201 0.48 -6.65 -10.03
N TYR A 202 0.89 -7.07 -8.82
CA TYR A 202 0.53 -8.35 -8.22
C TYR A 202 -0.51 -8.11 -7.15
N TYR A 203 -1.63 -8.84 -7.21
CA TYR A 203 -2.72 -8.72 -6.26
C TYR A 203 -3.55 -10.01 -6.22
N TYR A 204 -4.37 -10.15 -5.18
CA TYR A 204 -5.34 -11.23 -5.10
C TYR A 204 -6.69 -10.77 -5.67
N ASP A 205 -7.15 -11.43 -6.73
CA ASP A 205 -8.47 -11.18 -7.28
C ASP A 205 -9.53 -11.94 -6.47
N HIS A 206 -10.29 -11.21 -5.66
CA HIS A 206 -11.35 -11.79 -4.82
C HIS A 206 -12.53 -12.36 -5.61
N LYS A 207 -12.72 -11.98 -6.88
CA LYS A 207 -13.79 -12.52 -7.73
C LYS A 207 -13.39 -13.86 -8.33
N LEU A 208 -12.16 -13.96 -8.79
CA LEU A 208 -11.62 -15.17 -9.41
C LEU A 208 -10.94 -16.10 -8.39
N LEU A 209 -10.73 -15.65 -7.16
CA LEU A 209 -10.02 -16.35 -6.09
C LEU A 209 -8.62 -16.80 -6.52
N LYS A 210 -7.88 -15.90 -7.19
CA LYS A 210 -6.56 -16.18 -7.76
C LYS A 210 -5.57 -15.06 -7.48
N ASN A 211 -4.32 -15.44 -7.30
CA ASN A 211 -3.23 -14.47 -7.40
C ASN A 211 -3.08 -14.04 -8.86
N THR A 212 -3.08 -12.74 -9.09
CA THR A 212 -3.04 -12.17 -10.44
C THR A 212 -1.88 -11.20 -10.58
N LEU A 213 -1.14 -11.34 -11.68
CA LEU A 213 -0.17 -10.37 -12.17
C LEU A 213 -0.74 -9.72 -13.41
N GLU A 214 -0.84 -8.40 -13.42
CA GLU A 214 -1.14 -7.60 -14.60
C GLU A 214 0.03 -6.67 -14.90
N ALA A 215 0.44 -6.59 -16.16
CA ALA A 215 1.54 -5.75 -16.56
C ALA A 215 1.32 -5.08 -17.90
N ASN A 216 1.68 -3.79 -17.98
CA ASN A 216 1.81 -3.01 -19.20
C ASN A 216 3.30 -2.77 -19.43
N ASN A 217 3.83 -3.34 -20.47
CA ASN A 217 5.24 -3.40 -20.76
C ASN A 217 5.55 -2.91 -22.18
N GLU A 218 6.84 -2.71 -22.43
CA GLU A 218 7.36 -2.37 -23.75
C GLU A 218 8.68 -3.11 -23.98
N ILE A 219 8.85 -3.68 -25.15
CA ILE A 219 10.10 -4.30 -25.62
C ILE A 219 10.34 -3.88 -27.06
N PHE A 220 11.54 -3.41 -27.41
CA PHE A 220 11.86 -2.87 -28.75
C PHE A 220 10.87 -1.80 -29.24
N ASN A 221 10.40 -0.93 -28.34
CA ASN A 221 9.38 0.09 -28.58
C ASN A 221 8.00 -0.51 -28.98
N ILE A 222 7.76 -1.79 -28.75
CA ILE A 222 6.47 -2.43 -28.97
C ILE A 222 5.77 -2.59 -27.62
N PRO A 223 4.68 -1.84 -27.38
CA PRO A 223 3.90 -1.97 -26.15
C PRO A 223 3.05 -3.24 -26.19
N TYR A 224 2.97 -3.92 -25.06
CA TYR A 224 2.11 -5.08 -24.86
C TYR A 224 1.59 -5.15 -23.43
N SER A 225 0.44 -5.78 -23.26
CA SER A 225 -0.07 -6.14 -21.95
C SER A 225 0.06 -7.64 -21.69
N PHE A 226 0.31 -7.97 -20.43
CA PHE A 226 0.49 -9.34 -19.98
C PHE A 226 -0.31 -9.55 -18.70
N THR A 227 -1.07 -10.66 -18.66
CA THR A 227 -1.79 -11.10 -17.46
C THR A 227 -1.38 -12.53 -17.15
N LEU A 228 -1.04 -12.79 -15.89
CA LEU A 228 -0.74 -14.12 -15.38
C LEU A 228 -1.60 -14.37 -14.15
N GLN A 229 -2.26 -15.51 -14.07
CA GLN A 229 -3.10 -15.90 -12.95
C GLN A 229 -2.66 -17.24 -12.42
N SER A 230 -2.43 -17.32 -11.12
CA SER A 230 -2.09 -18.54 -10.41
C SER A 230 -3.28 -19.02 -9.58
N ASP A 231 -3.78 -20.19 -9.94
CA ASP A 231 -4.79 -20.91 -9.16
C ASP A 231 -4.07 -21.85 -8.18
N VAL A 232 -3.96 -21.41 -6.93
CA VAL A 232 -3.23 -22.15 -5.89
C VAL A 232 -3.90 -23.51 -5.58
N ILE A 233 -5.22 -23.58 -5.70
CA ILE A 233 -6.00 -24.79 -5.39
C ILE A 233 -5.78 -25.85 -6.47
N ASN A 234 -5.92 -25.46 -7.72
CA ASN A 234 -5.81 -26.37 -8.86
C ASN A 234 -4.38 -26.50 -9.42
N LYS A 235 -3.41 -25.76 -8.85
CA LYS A 235 -2.01 -25.69 -9.31
C LYS A 235 -1.89 -25.39 -10.81
N LYS A 236 -2.75 -24.50 -11.32
CA LYS A 236 -2.77 -24.09 -12.73
C LYS A 236 -2.35 -22.63 -12.86
N ILE A 237 -1.59 -22.35 -13.90
CA ILE A 237 -1.19 -20.99 -14.28
C ILE A 237 -1.82 -20.70 -15.63
N TYR A 238 -2.52 -19.57 -15.72
CA TYR A 238 -3.11 -19.05 -16.95
C TYR A 238 -2.35 -17.80 -17.36
N SER A 239 -1.95 -17.71 -18.61
CA SER A 239 -1.26 -16.53 -19.14
C SER A 239 -1.99 -15.99 -20.37
N LYS A 240 -2.02 -14.66 -20.46
CA LYS A 240 -2.59 -13.93 -21.60
C LYS A 240 -1.65 -12.79 -21.99
N ILE A 241 -1.29 -12.74 -23.26
CA ILE A 241 -0.48 -11.65 -23.83
C ILE A 241 -1.30 -10.98 -24.93
N ASN A 242 -1.42 -9.65 -24.86
CA ASN A 242 -2.06 -8.85 -25.91
C ASN A 242 -1.03 -7.90 -26.54
N LEU A 243 -0.83 -8.04 -27.83
CA LEU A 243 -0.02 -7.11 -28.64
C LEU A 243 -0.96 -6.21 -29.44
N ASN A 244 -1.34 -5.08 -28.86
CA ASN A 244 -2.37 -4.21 -29.42
C ASN A 244 -2.00 -3.68 -30.82
N LEU A 245 -0.72 -3.40 -31.08
CA LEU A 245 -0.22 -2.94 -32.37
C LEU A 245 -0.42 -3.97 -33.49
N LEU A 246 -0.30 -5.25 -33.17
CA LEU A 246 -0.40 -6.34 -34.14
C LEU A 246 -1.79 -6.99 -34.12
N LYS A 247 -2.72 -6.51 -33.27
CA LYS A 247 -4.03 -7.14 -33.01
C LYS A 247 -3.91 -8.65 -32.69
N LEU A 248 -2.78 -9.06 -32.10
CA LEU A 248 -2.53 -10.45 -31.71
C LEU A 248 -2.85 -10.63 -30.22
N GLN A 249 -3.54 -11.73 -29.93
CA GLN A 249 -3.80 -12.20 -28.58
C GLN A 249 -3.35 -13.66 -28.50
N LEU A 250 -2.58 -13.99 -27.45
CA LEU A 250 -2.13 -15.33 -27.15
C LEU A 250 -2.61 -15.70 -25.74
N ASP A 251 -3.40 -16.77 -25.64
CA ASP A 251 -3.91 -17.31 -24.37
C ASP A 251 -3.33 -18.72 -24.17
N LYS A 252 -2.91 -19.03 -22.93
CA LYS A 252 -2.40 -20.35 -22.55
C LYS A 252 -2.90 -20.73 -21.16
#